data_50c1d1e6f13afc3e408be6f400e5b340
#
_entry.id   50c1d1e6f13afc3e408be6f400e5b340
#
_cell.length_a   1.000
_cell.length_b   1.000
_cell.length_c   1.000
_cell.angle_alpha   90.00
_cell.angle_beta   90.00
_cell.angle_gamma   90.00
#
_symmetry.space_group_name_H-M   'P 1'
#
loop_
_entity.id
_entity.type
_entity.pdbx_description
1 polymer ?
#
loop_
_entity_poly.entity_id
_entity_poly.type
_entity_poly.pdbx_seq_one_letter_code
_entity_poly.pdbx_strand_id
1 'polypeptide(L)'
;MAEKKGIKIAAQNRKAFHDYFVEDRYEAGIELKGTEVKSIRAGTLNLKDSYVIVKNGEANVLSMHISPYDKGNIFNHGPDRPKKLLLHKREIGKLYSLIKQDGYALIPLSVYFKDARVKVEVGVCKGKKNYDKREDAAKRDAKREIDRAMKARR
;
A
#
# COMPACT_ATOMS: atom_id res chain seq x y z
N MET A 1 -12.69 -7.22 -9.31
CA MET A 1 -13.22 -5.92 -8.88
C MET A 1 -13.26 -4.98 -10.06
N ALA A 2 -14.37 -4.32 -10.27
CA ALA A 2 -14.45 -3.32 -11.30
C ALA A 2 -13.52 -2.13 -10.95
N GLU A 3 -12.74 -1.70 -11.89
CA GLU A 3 -11.93 -0.51 -11.71
C GLU A 3 -12.84 0.71 -11.62
N LYS A 4 -12.60 1.54 -10.63
CA LYS A 4 -13.30 2.83 -10.57
C LYS A 4 -12.80 3.69 -11.73
N LYS A 5 -13.73 4.39 -12.37
CA LYS A 5 -13.41 5.30 -13.46
C LYS A 5 -12.32 6.28 -13.04
N GLY A 6 -11.23 6.39 -13.84
CA GLY A 6 -10.12 7.27 -13.58
C GLY A 6 -9.03 6.71 -12.65
N ILE A 7 -9.18 5.50 -12.15
CA ILE A 7 -8.19 4.86 -11.26
C ILE A 7 -7.52 3.70 -11.97
N LYS A 8 -6.18 3.70 -11.99
CA LYS A 8 -5.37 2.62 -12.53
C LYS A 8 -4.40 2.14 -11.45
N ILE A 9 -4.55 0.90 -11.00
CA ILE A 9 -3.72 0.32 -9.95
C ILE A 9 -2.34 -0.01 -10.51
N ALA A 10 -1.29 0.52 -9.87
CA ALA A 10 0.10 0.27 -10.24
C ALA A 10 0.70 -0.89 -9.44
N ALA A 11 0.35 -1.02 -8.16
CA ALA A 11 0.84 -2.11 -7.32
C ALA A 11 -0.09 -2.34 -6.14
N GLN A 12 -0.11 -3.57 -5.63
CA GLN A 12 -0.86 -3.95 -4.44
C GLN A 12 0.05 -4.70 -3.48
N ASN A 13 -0.18 -4.53 -2.18
CA ASN A 13 0.59 -5.21 -1.14
C ASN A 13 -0.20 -6.41 -0.61
N ARG A 14 -0.13 -7.53 -1.29
CA ARG A 14 -0.85 -8.75 -0.93
C ARG A 14 -0.37 -9.32 0.40
N LYS A 15 0.92 -9.21 0.71
CA LYS A 15 1.49 -9.69 1.96
C LYS A 15 0.90 -8.96 3.15
N ALA A 16 0.59 -7.67 3.03
CA ALA A 16 -0.03 -6.91 4.11
C ALA A 16 -1.38 -7.49 4.51
N PHE A 17 -2.20 -7.88 3.54
CA PHE A 17 -3.50 -8.50 3.82
C PHE A 17 -3.39 -9.89 4.45
N HIS A 18 -2.28 -10.59 4.21
CA HIS A 18 -1.99 -11.87 4.86
C HIS A 18 -1.53 -11.68 6.29
N ASP A 19 -0.65 -10.70 6.53
CA ASP A 19 0.04 -10.53 7.81
C ASP A 19 -0.71 -9.63 8.80
N TYR A 20 -1.64 -8.79 8.32
CA TYR A 20 -2.30 -7.76 9.11
C TYR A 20 -3.81 -7.76 8.93
N PHE A 21 -4.51 -7.37 10.00
CA PHE A 21 -5.90 -6.94 9.89
C PHE A 21 -5.91 -5.46 9.52
N VAL A 22 -6.58 -5.11 8.43
CA VAL A 22 -6.73 -3.72 8.00
C VAL A 22 -8.00 -3.16 8.61
N GLU A 23 -7.87 -2.23 9.54
CA GLU A 23 -9.02 -1.67 10.27
C GLU A 23 -9.52 -0.37 9.67
N ASP A 24 -8.65 0.41 9.05
CA ASP A 24 -9.02 1.67 8.40
C ASP A 24 -8.08 1.95 7.24
N ARG A 25 -8.47 2.86 6.36
CA ARG A 25 -7.70 3.21 5.16
C ARG A 25 -7.74 4.72 4.92
N TYR A 26 -6.60 5.25 4.46
CA TYR A 26 -6.47 6.66 4.09
C TYR A 26 -5.87 6.76 2.69
N GLU A 27 -6.40 7.69 1.89
CA GLU A 27 -5.79 8.02 0.61
C GLU A 27 -4.81 9.18 0.80
N ALA A 28 -3.56 8.96 0.43
CA ALA A 28 -2.51 9.97 0.52
C ALA A 28 -1.94 10.28 -0.85
N GLY A 29 -1.58 11.53 -1.07
CA GLY A 29 -0.69 11.87 -2.17
C GLY A 29 0.73 11.46 -1.81
N ILE A 30 1.62 11.39 -2.79
CA ILE A 30 3.02 11.04 -2.56
C ILE A 30 3.92 11.95 -3.38
N GLU A 31 4.97 12.45 -2.76
CA GLU A 31 5.95 13.31 -3.40
C GLU A 31 7.00 12.43 -4.11
N LEU A 32 7.00 12.48 -5.44
CA LEU A 32 7.86 11.67 -6.28
C LEU A 32 8.63 12.54 -7.27
N LYS A 33 9.77 12.04 -7.70
CA LYS A 33 10.53 12.60 -8.81
C LYS A 33 10.00 12.08 -10.15
N GLY A 34 10.27 12.80 -11.24
CA GLY A 34 9.77 12.42 -12.57
C GLY A 34 10.18 11.02 -13.00
N THR A 35 11.41 10.61 -12.73
CA THR A 35 11.91 9.26 -13.05
C THR A 35 11.20 8.19 -12.24
N GLU A 36 10.83 8.48 -10.99
CA GLU A 36 10.07 7.55 -10.15
C GLU A 36 8.67 7.35 -10.69
N VAL A 37 8.00 8.39 -11.13
CA VAL A 37 6.67 8.29 -11.75
C VAL A 37 6.72 7.43 -13.01
N LYS A 38 7.74 7.61 -13.83
CA LYS A 38 7.95 6.81 -15.05
C LYS A 38 8.17 5.34 -14.72
N SER A 39 8.96 5.04 -13.69
CA SER A 39 9.20 3.67 -13.24
C SER A 39 7.92 3.02 -12.72
N ILE A 40 7.09 3.74 -11.99
CA ILE A 40 5.80 3.24 -11.51
C ILE A 40 4.88 2.91 -12.69
N ARG A 41 4.83 3.74 -13.73
CA ARG A 41 4.07 3.45 -14.94
C ARG A 41 4.58 2.21 -15.66
N ALA A 42 5.87 1.94 -15.60
CA ALA A 42 6.48 0.73 -16.17
C ALA A 42 6.25 -0.52 -15.31
N GLY A 43 5.60 -0.40 -14.15
CA GLY A 43 5.29 -1.53 -13.30
C GLY A 43 6.43 -2.02 -12.42
N THR A 44 7.44 -1.19 -12.16
CA THR A 44 8.64 -1.57 -11.41
C THR A 44 8.57 -1.13 -9.94
N LEU A 45 7.39 -1.08 -9.37
CA LEU A 45 7.15 -0.71 -7.98
C LEU A 45 6.88 -1.95 -7.14
N ASN A 46 7.57 -2.06 -5.99
CA ASN A 46 7.35 -3.14 -5.04
C ASN A 46 7.03 -2.55 -3.67
N LEU A 47 5.89 -2.95 -3.10
CA LEU A 47 5.42 -2.51 -1.78
C LEU A 47 5.77 -3.49 -0.65
N LYS A 48 6.41 -4.62 -0.97
CA LYS A 48 6.76 -5.62 0.04
C LYS A 48 7.63 -4.99 1.13
N ASP A 49 7.23 -5.23 2.38
CA ASP A 49 7.93 -4.74 3.58
C ASP A 49 7.99 -3.21 3.71
N SER A 50 7.22 -2.49 2.91
CA SER A 50 7.10 -1.04 3.06
C SER A 50 6.22 -0.69 4.26
N TYR A 51 6.48 0.46 4.84
CA TYR A 51 5.71 0.96 5.98
C TYR A 51 5.77 2.49 6.04
N VAL A 52 4.85 3.07 6.79
CA VAL A 52 4.75 4.52 6.95
C VAL A 52 5.13 4.90 8.38
N ILE A 53 5.97 5.90 8.52
CA ILE A 53 6.29 6.51 9.81
C ILE A 53 5.75 7.94 9.87
N VAL A 54 5.40 8.38 11.07
CA VAL A 54 5.00 9.76 11.33
C VAL A 54 6.00 10.37 12.31
N LYS A 55 6.68 11.42 11.86
CA LYS A 55 7.70 12.10 12.66
C LYS A 55 7.66 13.59 12.36
N ASN A 56 7.68 14.41 13.39
CA ASN A 56 7.71 15.87 13.27
C ASN A 56 6.57 16.44 12.41
N GLY A 57 5.38 15.86 12.54
CA GLY A 57 4.22 16.31 11.78
C GLY A 57 4.23 15.94 10.29
N GLU A 58 5.11 15.03 9.89
CA GLU A 58 5.22 14.54 8.52
C GLU A 58 5.06 13.02 8.46
N ALA A 59 4.39 12.54 7.44
CA ALA A 59 4.28 11.12 7.16
C ALA A 59 5.21 10.76 6.00
N ASN A 60 6.02 9.73 6.16
CA ASN A 60 6.94 9.25 5.13
C ASN A 60 6.78 7.74 4.96
N VAL A 61 6.81 7.29 3.72
CA VAL A 61 6.84 5.85 3.42
C VAL A 61 8.29 5.41 3.25
N LEU A 62 8.63 4.32 3.96
CA LEU A 62 9.96 3.71 3.94
C LEU A 62 9.89 2.34 3.26
N SER A 63 11.01 1.95 2.67
CA SER A 63 11.17 0.63 2.02
C SER A 63 10.19 0.37 0.88
N MET A 64 9.65 1.41 0.29
CA MET A 64 8.90 1.32 -0.96
C MET A 64 9.91 1.34 -2.10
N HIS A 65 10.11 0.18 -2.73
CA HIS A 65 11.11 0.02 -3.77
C HIS A 65 10.57 0.45 -5.13
N ILE A 66 11.18 1.45 -5.72
CA ILE A 66 10.91 1.89 -7.09
C ILE A 66 12.21 1.73 -7.88
N SER A 67 12.24 0.80 -8.81
CA SER A 67 13.46 0.53 -9.61
C SER A 67 13.88 1.76 -10.41
N PRO A 68 15.19 1.99 -10.59
CA PRO A 68 15.66 3.09 -11.43
C PRO A 68 15.07 2.98 -12.83
N TYR A 69 14.74 4.12 -13.43
CA TYR A 69 14.21 4.16 -14.79
C TYR A 69 15.34 4.01 -15.79
N ASP A 70 15.32 2.93 -16.58
CA ASP A 70 16.39 2.55 -17.51
C ASP A 70 16.75 3.64 -18.52
N LYS A 71 15.74 4.39 -18.97
CA LYS A 71 15.91 5.49 -19.91
C LYS A 71 16.15 6.83 -19.23
N GLY A 72 16.30 6.80 -17.91
CA GLY A 72 16.55 7.99 -17.12
C GLY A 72 18.00 8.37 -17.12
N ASN A 73 18.27 9.54 -16.60
CA ASN A 73 19.60 10.09 -16.43
C ASN A 73 20.41 9.28 -15.41
N ILE A 74 21.73 9.41 -15.42
CA ILE A 74 22.64 8.88 -14.38
C ILE A 74 22.30 9.39 -12.98
N PHE A 75 21.48 10.45 -12.88
CA PHE A 75 21.01 11.03 -11.62
C PHE A 75 19.68 10.44 -11.14
N ASN A 76 19.37 9.19 -11.49
CA ASN A 76 18.23 8.50 -10.90
C ASN A 76 18.34 8.44 -9.37
N HIS A 77 17.22 8.61 -8.68
CA HIS A 77 17.18 8.59 -7.23
C HIS A 77 17.31 7.16 -6.70
N GLY A 78 17.78 7.03 -5.44
CA GLY A 78 17.88 5.73 -4.80
C GLY A 78 16.54 4.99 -4.77
N PRO A 79 16.51 3.68 -5.10
CA PRO A 79 15.24 2.92 -5.19
C PRO A 79 14.43 2.91 -3.90
N ASP A 80 15.09 2.91 -2.76
CA ASP A 80 14.44 2.79 -1.45
C ASP A 80 14.42 4.09 -0.65
N ARG A 81 14.67 5.22 -1.29
CA ARG A 81 14.68 6.50 -0.57
C ARG A 81 13.33 6.76 0.12
N PRO A 82 13.31 7.35 1.31
CA PRO A 82 12.06 7.75 1.95
C PRO A 82 11.29 8.75 1.08
N LYS A 83 9.98 8.58 1.02
CA LYS A 83 9.11 9.42 0.20
C LYS A 83 8.03 10.04 1.09
N LYS A 84 7.85 11.35 0.96
CA LYS A 84 6.87 12.07 1.77
C LYS A 84 5.47 11.82 1.27
N LEU A 85 4.56 11.50 2.19
CA LEU A 85 3.14 11.41 1.91
C LEU A 85 2.47 12.75 2.13
N LEU A 86 1.53 13.08 1.26
CA LEU A 86 0.79 14.34 1.31
C LEU A 86 -0.59 14.07 1.94
N LEU A 87 -0.71 14.40 3.21
CA LEU A 87 -1.91 14.25 4.01
C LEU A 87 -2.21 15.57 4.73
N HIS A 88 -3.46 15.77 5.11
CA HIS A 88 -3.82 16.90 5.95
C HIS A 88 -3.21 16.74 7.35
N LYS A 89 -2.87 17.86 7.97
CA LYS A 89 -2.28 17.85 9.33
C LYS A 89 -3.15 17.08 10.33
N ARG A 90 -4.48 17.20 10.20
CA ARG A 90 -5.45 16.49 11.04
C ARG A 90 -5.31 14.97 10.89
N GLU A 91 -5.17 14.50 9.65
CA GLU A 91 -4.98 13.08 9.36
C GLU A 91 -3.66 12.57 9.92
N ILE A 92 -2.58 13.34 9.74
CA ILE A 92 -1.25 12.98 10.25
C ILE A 92 -1.27 12.87 11.78
N GLY A 93 -1.91 13.81 12.46
CA GLY A 93 -2.07 13.79 13.92
C GLY A 93 -2.85 12.57 14.40
N LYS A 94 -3.93 12.22 13.70
CA LYS A 94 -4.73 11.03 14.01
C LYS A 94 -3.92 9.75 13.82
N LEU A 95 -3.18 9.63 12.72
CA LEU A 95 -2.32 8.49 12.45
C LEU A 95 -1.20 8.35 13.49
N TYR A 96 -0.61 9.46 13.89
CA TYR A 96 0.41 9.47 14.95
C TYR A 96 -0.14 8.90 16.27
N SER A 97 -1.34 9.32 16.65
CA SER A 97 -1.99 8.82 17.86
C SER A 97 -2.28 7.32 17.78
N LEU A 98 -2.74 6.83 16.63
CA LEU A 98 -3.01 5.41 16.43
C LEU A 98 -1.75 4.56 16.58
N ILE A 99 -0.61 5.02 16.06
CA ILE A 99 0.67 4.34 16.22
C ILE A 99 1.12 4.33 17.67
N LYS A 100 1.11 5.49 18.31
CA LYS A 100 1.67 5.68 19.65
C LYS A 100 0.80 5.09 20.76
N GLN A 101 -0.51 5.28 20.69
CA GLN A 101 -1.43 4.88 21.75
C GLN A 101 -1.96 3.47 21.57
N ASP A 102 -2.30 3.10 20.34
CA ASP A 102 -2.99 1.85 20.06
C ASP A 102 -2.12 0.78 19.40
N GLY A 103 -0.85 1.12 19.11
CA GLY A 103 0.11 0.16 18.57
C GLY A 103 -0.18 -0.30 17.15
N TYR A 104 -0.92 0.48 16.36
CA TYR A 104 -1.17 0.16 14.97
C TYR A 104 0.07 0.38 14.11
N ALA A 105 0.17 -0.39 13.03
CA ALA A 105 1.15 -0.17 11.97
C ALA A 105 0.49 0.49 10.78
N LEU A 106 1.18 1.42 10.13
CA LEU A 106 0.71 2.03 8.89
C LEU A 106 1.43 1.38 7.72
N ILE A 107 0.68 0.73 6.86
CA ILE A 107 1.22 -0.06 5.75
C ILE A 107 0.62 0.43 4.44
N PRO A 108 1.44 0.73 3.42
CA PRO A 108 0.92 0.99 2.08
C PRO A 108 0.24 -0.26 1.53
N LEU A 109 -1.04 -0.16 1.21
CA LEU A 109 -1.83 -1.28 0.69
C LEU A 109 -1.82 -1.34 -0.83
N SER A 110 -1.85 -0.17 -1.47
CA SER A 110 -1.80 -0.08 -2.92
C SER A 110 -1.27 1.28 -3.35
N VAL A 111 -0.74 1.31 -4.56
CA VAL A 111 -0.38 2.56 -5.24
C VAL A 111 -1.12 2.58 -6.57
N TYR A 112 -1.73 3.70 -6.89
CA TYR A 112 -2.55 3.82 -8.08
C TYR A 112 -2.47 5.22 -8.68
N PHE A 113 -2.82 5.33 -9.94
CA PHE A 113 -2.98 6.61 -10.62
C PHE A 113 -4.45 7.03 -10.56
N LYS A 114 -4.70 8.23 -10.09
CA LYS A 114 -6.02 8.84 -10.07
C LYS A 114 -5.92 10.18 -10.77
N ASP A 115 -6.56 10.30 -11.92
CA ASP A 115 -6.49 11.50 -12.75
C ASP A 115 -5.05 11.96 -12.98
N ALA A 116 -4.19 11.03 -13.42
CA ALA A 116 -2.77 11.23 -13.70
C ALA A 116 -1.89 11.54 -12.47
N ARG A 117 -2.45 11.52 -11.27
CA ARG A 117 -1.69 11.68 -10.02
C ARG A 117 -1.48 10.35 -9.35
N VAL A 118 -0.29 10.16 -8.77
CA VAL A 118 0.01 8.96 -7.99
C VAL A 118 -0.56 9.12 -6.59
N LYS A 119 -1.35 8.14 -6.17
CA LYS A 119 -1.93 8.07 -4.83
C LYS A 119 -1.52 6.79 -4.15
N VAL A 120 -1.46 6.81 -2.82
CA VAL A 120 -1.15 5.65 -1.99
C VAL A 120 -2.32 5.42 -1.05
N GLU A 121 -2.82 4.18 -1.02
CA GLU A 121 -3.78 3.76 -0.01
C GLU A 121 -3.02 3.26 1.21
N VAL A 122 -3.10 4.01 2.30
CA VAL A 122 -2.42 3.67 3.55
C VAL A 122 -3.41 2.95 4.47
N GLY A 123 -3.05 1.75 4.90
CA GLY A 123 -3.88 0.99 5.83
C GLY A 123 -3.43 1.16 7.28
N VAL A 124 -4.40 1.34 8.17
CA VAL A 124 -4.20 1.25 9.63
C VAL A 124 -4.34 -0.21 9.99
N CYS A 125 -3.23 -0.87 10.31
CA CYS A 125 -3.16 -2.31 10.39
C CYS A 125 -2.75 -2.81 11.77
N LYS A 126 -3.26 -3.99 12.13
CA LYS A 126 -2.88 -4.69 13.36
C LYS A 126 -2.33 -6.06 12.98
N GLY A 127 -1.18 -6.42 13.53
CA GLY A 127 -0.53 -7.68 13.21
C GLY A 127 -1.37 -8.89 13.57
N LYS A 128 -1.44 -9.86 12.68
CA LYS A 128 -2.09 -11.13 12.91
C LYS A 128 -1.15 -12.09 13.64
N LYS A 129 -1.69 -12.84 14.59
CA LYS A 129 -0.99 -13.96 15.21
C LYS A 129 -1.00 -15.14 14.24
N ASN A 130 -0.09 -16.09 14.42
CA ASN A 130 0.01 -17.25 13.51
C ASN A 130 -1.31 -18.00 13.34
N TYR A 131 -2.07 -18.19 14.42
CA TYR A 131 -3.37 -18.88 14.32
C TYR A 131 -4.39 -18.07 13.51
N ASP A 132 -4.38 -16.74 13.60
CA ASP A 132 -5.26 -15.89 12.81
C ASP A 132 -4.98 -16.01 11.32
N LYS A 133 -3.69 -16.12 10.96
CA LYS A 133 -3.28 -16.30 9.55
C LYS A 133 -3.79 -17.61 9.00
N ARG A 134 -3.72 -18.70 9.80
CA ARG A 134 -4.22 -20.01 9.40
C ARG A 134 -5.73 -20.02 9.22
N GLU A 135 -6.47 -19.41 10.13
CA GLU A 135 -7.93 -19.29 10.03
C GLU A 135 -8.36 -18.52 8.80
N ASP A 136 -7.73 -17.37 8.51
CA ASP A 136 -8.05 -16.57 7.35
C ASP A 136 -7.75 -17.32 6.05
N ALA A 137 -6.65 -18.04 5.98
CA ALA A 137 -6.31 -18.86 4.83
C ALA A 137 -7.35 -19.97 4.62
N ALA A 138 -7.76 -20.65 5.68
CA ALA A 138 -8.78 -21.71 5.62
C ALA A 138 -10.13 -21.14 5.16
N LYS A 139 -10.53 -19.99 5.67
CA LYS A 139 -11.76 -19.32 5.24
C LYS A 139 -11.76 -18.95 3.76
N ARG A 140 -10.63 -18.44 3.28
CA ARG A 140 -10.47 -18.08 1.86
C ARG A 140 -10.54 -19.30 0.96
N ASP A 141 -9.89 -20.40 1.35
CA ASP A 141 -9.91 -21.63 0.59
C ASP A 141 -11.30 -22.26 0.56
N ALA A 142 -12.00 -22.28 1.70
CA ALA A 142 -13.38 -22.76 1.78
C ALA A 142 -14.31 -21.95 0.89
N LYS A 143 -14.17 -20.64 0.88
CA LYS A 143 -14.95 -19.76 0.01
C LYS A 143 -14.69 -20.04 -1.45
N ARG A 144 -13.44 -20.26 -1.84
CA ARG A 144 -13.08 -20.60 -3.24
C ARG A 144 -13.73 -21.92 -3.67
N GLU A 145 -13.73 -22.93 -2.81
CA GLU A 145 -14.36 -24.20 -3.11
C GLU A 145 -15.87 -24.09 -3.30
N ILE A 146 -16.53 -23.32 -2.43
CA ILE A 146 -17.96 -23.03 -2.54
C ILE A 146 -18.25 -22.32 -3.87
N ASP A 147 -17.46 -21.31 -4.21
CA ASP A 147 -17.65 -20.56 -5.46
C ASP A 147 -17.47 -21.45 -6.69
N ARG A 148 -16.50 -22.38 -6.68
CA ARG A 148 -16.29 -23.35 -7.75
C ARG A 148 -17.48 -24.29 -7.88
N ALA A 149 -17.97 -24.80 -6.77
CA ALA A 149 -19.14 -25.70 -6.77
C ALA A 149 -20.38 -25.00 -7.32
N MET A 150 -20.60 -23.75 -6.98
CA MET A 150 -21.69 -22.96 -7.51
C MET A 150 -21.57 -22.72 -9.01
N LYS A 151 -20.37 -22.44 -9.51
CA LYS A 151 -20.11 -22.26 -10.93
C LYS A 151 -20.30 -23.56 -11.71
N ALA A 152 -19.92 -24.69 -11.14
CA ALA A 152 -20.06 -25.98 -11.78
C ALA A 152 -21.53 -26.43 -11.92
N ARG A 153 -22.43 -25.89 -11.10
CA ARG A 153 -23.89 -26.21 -11.14
C ARG A 153 -24.68 -25.37 -12.15
N ARG A 154 -24.04 -24.43 -12.79
CA ARG A 154 -24.71 -23.59 -13.79
C ARG A 154 -24.78 -24.25 -15.16
#